data_038f34c7c40e3f3d8825ae81d9e1d61d
#
_entry.id   038f34c7c40e3f3d8825ae81d9e1d61d
#
_cell.length_a   1.000
_cell.length_b   1.000
_cell.length_c   1.000
_cell.angle_alpha   90.00
_cell.angle_beta   90.00
_cell.angle_gamma   90.00
#
_symmetry.space_group_name_H-M   'P 1'
#
loop_
_entity.id
_entity.type
_entity.pdbx_description
1 polymer ?
#
loop_
_entity_poly.entity_id
_entity_poly.type
_entity_poly.pdbx_seq_one_letter_code
_entity_poly.pdbx_strand_id
1 'polypeptide(L)'
;MLFRSLLPYCDCLMTTRGAVRSNIAPEDLGSKPIMLRVTGGNSVLFEELSDEKLTVTIQEAIRMDAAGVAVSVFIGSANQQQTIINLTDMINQAEEYGIPVLAVTAVGKEMARDLRYLGLASRICQDAGARIIKTYYCEDFSRLVDYVAPTAVVVAGGKYSSPPDALRMAYDSVQAGAAGVDFGRNIFQDDNPVGMIRAIRAIVHDDHTVREAMDIYNACMPDAARLD
;
A
#
# COMPACT_ATOMS: atom_id res chain seq x y z
N MET A 1 13.73 -12.91 -7.62
CA MET A 1 14.96 -12.13 -7.31
C MET A 1 14.63 -10.74 -6.77
N LEU A 2 13.79 -9.96 -7.42
CA LEU A 2 13.51 -8.56 -7.01
C LEU A 2 13.01 -8.42 -5.58
N PHE A 3 12.05 -9.24 -5.12
CA PHE A 3 11.56 -9.17 -3.75
C PHE A 3 12.68 -9.36 -2.71
N ARG A 4 13.57 -10.33 -2.92
CA ARG A 4 14.66 -10.63 -1.97
C ARG A 4 15.62 -9.44 -1.79
N SER A 5 15.90 -8.68 -2.85
CA SER A 5 16.77 -7.50 -2.78
C SER A 5 16.10 -6.30 -2.11
N LEU A 6 14.76 -6.22 -2.10
CA LEU A 6 13.99 -5.12 -1.53
C LEU A 6 13.55 -5.37 -0.08
N LEU A 7 13.34 -6.64 0.31
CA LEU A 7 12.89 -7.02 1.65
C LEU A 7 13.68 -6.38 2.80
N PRO A 8 15.03 -6.27 2.76
CA PRO A 8 15.78 -5.66 3.85
C PRO A 8 15.38 -4.20 4.15
N TYR A 9 14.86 -3.50 3.15
CA TYR A 9 14.59 -2.05 3.21
C TYR A 9 13.12 -1.70 3.43
N CYS A 10 12.18 -2.62 3.24
CA CYS A 10 10.78 -2.38 3.55
C CYS A 10 10.47 -2.66 5.02
N ASP A 11 9.46 -2.00 5.56
CA ASP A 11 8.93 -2.26 6.90
C ASP A 11 7.93 -3.41 6.88
N CYS A 12 7.15 -3.47 5.79
CA CYS A 12 6.16 -4.51 5.53
C CYS A 12 6.05 -4.76 4.03
N LEU A 13 5.83 -6.00 3.62
CA LEU A 13 5.57 -6.35 2.23
C LEU A 13 4.08 -6.61 2.02
N MET A 14 3.38 -5.74 1.27
CA MET A 14 2.01 -6.02 0.82
C MET A 14 2.03 -6.82 -0.49
N THR A 15 1.49 -8.03 -0.47
CA THR A 15 1.52 -8.91 -1.64
C THR A 15 0.42 -9.98 -1.62
N THR A 16 0.33 -10.78 -2.68
CA THR A 16 -0.65 -11.86 -2.82
C THR A 16 -0.08 -13.21 -2.34
N ARG A 17 -0.99 -14.14 -2.03
CA ARG A 17 -0.65 -15.52 -1.65
C ARG A 17 0.28 -16.21 -2.66
N GLY A 18 -0.01 -16.05 -3.96
CA GLY A 18 0.82 -16.64 -5.01
C GLY A 18 2.22 -16.05 -5.05
N ALA A 19 2.34 -14.73 -4.88
CA ALA A 19 3.63 -14.06 -4.88
C ALA A 19 4.49 -14.47 -3.66
N VAL A 20 3.90 -14.61 -2.48
CA VAL A 20 4.61 -15.14 -1.30
C VAL A 20 5.18 -16.53 -1.60
N ARG A 21 4.34 -17.45 -2.06
CA ARG A 21 4.74 -18.85 -2.32
C ARG A 21 5.81 -19.01 -3.41
N SER A 22 5.78 -18.10 -4.39
CA SER A 22 6.67 -18.20 -5.55
C SER A 22 7.98 -17.43 -5.41
N ASN A 23 8.03 -16.40 -4.54
CA ASN A 23 9.14 -15.44 -4.54
C ASN A 23 9.83 -15.28 -3.17
N ILE A 24 9.19 -15.71 -2.09
CA ILE A 24 9.79 -15.65 -0.75
C ILE A 24 10.24 -17.06 -0.38
N ALA A 25 11.54 -17.23 -0.15
CA ALA A 25 12.07 -18.51 0.28
C ALA A 25 11.60 -18.81 1.71
N PRO A 26 11.40 -20.09 2.07
CA PRO A 26 10.97 -20.47 3.41
C PRO A 26 11.83 -19.88 4.53
N GLU A 27 13.14 -19.77 4.31
CA GLU A 27 14.10 -19.19 5.25
C GLU A 27 13.97 -17.66 5.41
N ASP A 28 13.33 -16.97 4.45
CA ASP A 28 13.07 -15.53 4.49
C ASP A 28 11.66 -15.20 5.05
N LEU A 29 10.79 -16.22 5.24
CA LEU A 29 9.50 -16.04 5.91
C LEU A 29 9.74 -15.59 7.36
N GLY A 30 8.98 -14.58 7.80
CA GLY A 30 9.14 -13.99 9.13
C GLY A 30 10.28 -12.96 9.24
N SER A 31 11.15 -12.82 8.21
CA SER A 31 12.19 -11.79 8.21
C SER A 31 11.61 -10.36 8.12
N LYS A 32 10.45 -10.23 7.51
CA LYS A 32 9.66 -8.99 7.41
C LYS A 32 8.17 -9.29 7.53
N PRO A 33 7.39 -8.40 8.16
CA PRO A 33 5.94 -8.51 8.20
C PRO A 33 5.34 -8.59 6.79
N ILE A 34 4.35 -9.46 6.62
CA ILE A 34 3.59 -9.58 5.37
C ILE A 34 2.17 -9.06 5.60
N MET A 35 1.76 -8.08 4.78
CA MET A 35 0.37 -7.68 4.63
C MET A 35 -0.23 -8.45 3.46
N LEU A 36 -1.00 -9.50 3.74
CA LEU A 36 -1.49 -10.42 2.71
C LEU A 36 -2.77 -9.88 2.07
N ARG A 37 -2.76 -9.64 0.75
CA ARG A 37 -3.99 -9.30 0.02
C ARG A 37 -4.92 -10.51 -0.03
N VAL A 38 -6.14 -10.34 0.51
CA VAL A 38 -7.12 -11.41 0.67
C VAL A 38 -8.33 -11.27 -0.27
N THR A 39 -8.45 -10.14 -0.97
CA THR A 39 -9.47 -9.94 -2.02
C THR A 39 -8.90 -10.16 -3.42
N GLY A 40 -9.76 -10.54 -4.35
CA GLY A 40 -9.44 -10.75 -5.75
C GLY A 40 -10.63 -11.35 -6.49
N GLY A 41 -10.36 -12.00 -7.62
CA GLY A 41 -11.40 -12.60 -8.48
C GLY A 41 -11.60 -11.85 -9.78
N ASN A 42 -10.81 -10.78 -9.99
CA ASN A 42 -10.88 -9.95 -11.18
C ASN A 42 -9.51 -9.88 -11.89
N SER A 43 -9.48 -9.36 -13.10
CA SER A 43 -8.26 -9.18 -13.89
C SER A 43 -8.23 -7.81 -14.56
N VAL A 44 -7.04 -7.39 -15.02
CA VAL A 44 -6.84 -6.14 -15.76
C VAL A 44 -7.56 -6.10 -17.12
N LEU A 45 -8.05 -7.24 -17.60
CA LEU A 45 -8.80 -7.35 -18.84
C LEU A 45 -10.30 -7.04 -18.65
N PHE A 46 -10.77 -6.98 -17.42
CA PHE A 46 -12.17 -6.73 -17.12
C PHE A 46 -12.40 -5.24 -16.83
N GLU A 47 -13.46 -4.66 -17.38
CA GLU A 47 -13.71 -3.22 -17.23
C GLU A 47 -14.10 -2.83 -15.81
N GLU A 48 -14.88 -3.67 -15.12
CA GLU A 48 -15.35 -3.44 -13.75
C GLU A 48 -14.39 -4.07 -12.72
N LEU A 49 -13.46 -3.27 -12.24
CA LEU A 49 -12.43 -3.72 -11.30
C LEU A 49 -12.94 -3.94 -9.87
N SER A 50 -14.16 -3.49 -9.55
CA SER A 50 -14.73 -3.62 -8.20
C SER A 50 -15.37 -4.98 -7.92
N ASP A 51 -15.53 -5.85 -8.93
CA ASP A 51 -16.06 -7.20 -8.71
C ASP A 51 -15.00 -8.11 -8.08
N GLU A 52 -14.72 -7.86 -6.81
CA GLU A 52 -13.80 -8.63 -5.98
C GLU A 52 -14.55 -9.37 -4.86
N LYS A 53 -14.04 -10.55 -4.52
CA LYS A 53 -14.49 -11.38 -3.39
C LYS A 53 -13.32 -11.68 -2.45
N LEU A 54 -13.62 -12.16 -1.25
CA LEU A 54 -12.63 -12.78 -0.39
C LEU A 54 -12.16 -14.08 -1.04
N THR A 55 -10.89 -14.17 -1.37
CA THR A 55 -10.26 -15.33 -2.04
C THR A 55 -9.25 -16.05 -1.16
N VAL A 56 -8.95 -15.49 0.01
CA VAL A 56 -8.08 -16.05 1.03
C VAL A 56 -8.78 -15.92 2.38
N THR A 57 -8.83 -17.00 3.16
CA THR A 57 -9.40 -17.00 4.52
C THR A 57 -8.38 -16.47 5.53
N ILE A 58 -8.87 -16.02 6.69
CA ILE A 58 -7.96 -15.59 7.78
C ILE A 58 -7.07 -16.76 8.27
N GLN A 59 -7.59 -17.99 8.29
CA GLN A 59 -6.81 -19.18 8.68
C GLN A 59 -5.67 -19.46 7.68
N GLU A 60 -5.89 -19.19 6.39
CA GLU A 60 -4.81 -19.29 5.40
C GLU A 60 -3.76 -18.20 5.63
N ALA A 61 -4.18 -16.96 5.91
CA ALA A 61 -3.26 -15.88 6.22
C ALA A 61 -2.39 -16.21 7.46
N ILE A 62 -2.99 -16.77 8.51
CA ILE A 62 -2.28 -17.23 9.71
C ILE A 62 -1.25 -18.32 9.36
N ARG A 63 -1.62 -19.33 8.56
CA ARG A 63 -0.68 -20.38 8.13
C ARG A 63 0.48 -19.86 7.29
N MET A 64 0.32 -18.68 6.69
CA MET A 64 1.36 -18.00 5.92
C MET A 64 2.16 -16.98 6.73
N ASP A 65 1.99 -16.97 8.06
CA ASP A 65 2.65 -16.02 8.96
C ASP A 65 2.41 -14.55 8.56
N ALA A 66 1.20 -14.24 8.09
CA ALA A 66 0.84 -12.88 7.72
C ALA A 66 0.65 -12.02 8.99
N ALA A 67 1.34 -10.89 9.05
CA ALA A 67 1.21 -9.92 10.14
C ALA A 67 -0.08 -9.09 10.05
N GLY A 68 -0.71 -9.08 8.87
CA GLY A 68 -1.98 -8.40 8.61
C GLY A 68 -2.58 -8.83 7.28
N VAL A 69 -3.81 -8.43 7.03
CA VAL A 69 -4.51 -8.71 5.77
C VAL A 69 -4.99 -7.42 5.10
N ALA A 70 -5.01 -7.40 3.77
CA ALA A 70 -5.43 -6.26 2.98
C ALA A 70 -6.68 -6.59 2.15
N VAL A 71 -7.69 -5.72 2.24
CA VAL A 71 -8.98 -5.82 1.55
C VAL A 71 -9.19 -4.60 0.67
N SER A 72 -9.52 -4.81 -0.61
CA SER A 72 -9.86 -3.71 -1.52
C SER A 72 -11.31 -3.26 -1.33
N VAL A 73 -11.54 -1.94 -1.27
CA VAL A 73 -12.85 -1.31 -1.14
C VAL A 73 -13.02 -0.26 -2.22
N PHE A 74 -14.09 -0.39 -3.02
CA PHE A 74 -14.34 0.47 -4.17
C PHE A 74 -15.62 1.30 -3.95
N ILE A 75 -15.47 2.51 -3.43
CA ILE A 75 -16.58 3.40 -3.16
C ILE A 75 -17.04 4.12 -4.43
N GLY A 76 -18.35 4.15 -4.65
CA GLY A 76 -18.96 4.73 -5.85
C GLY A 76 -18.85 3.83 -7.10
N SER A 77 -18.51 2.55 -6.93
CA SER A 77 -18.50 1.55 -8.02
C SER A 77 -19.77 0.69 -8.02
N ALA A 78 -19.95 -0.09 -9.07
CA ALA A 78 -21.10 -1.01 -9.21
C ALA A 78 -21.17 -2.04 -8.07
N ASN A 79 -20.03 -2.52 -7.57
CA ASN A 79 -19.95 -3.54 -6.53
C ASN A 79 -19.59 -2.97 -5.15
N GLN A 80 -19.84 -1.67 -4.91
CA GLN A 80 -19.52 -1.00 -3.65
C GLN A 80 -19.98 -1.80 -2.43
N GLN A 81 -21.24 -2.22 -2.40
CA GLN A 81 -21.80 -2.95 -1.26
C GLN A 81 -21.02 -4.24 -0.97
N GLN A 82 -20.71 -5.02 -2.01
CA GLN A 82 -19.97 -6.26 -1.83
C GLN A 82 -18.56 -6.00 -1.28
N THR A 83 -17.89 -4.95 -1.73
CA THR A 83 -16.53 -4.65 -1.25
C THR A 83 -16.51 -4.16 0.19
N ILE A 84 -17.54 -3.45 0.64
CA ILE A 84 -17.71 -3.08 2.06
C ILE A 84 -18.02 -4.33 2.90
N ILE A 85 -18.87 -5.24 2.43
CA ILE A 85 -19.16 -6.50 3.11
C ILE A 85 -17.88 -7.36 3.22
N ASN A 86 -17.09 -7.48 2.15
CA ASN A 86 -15.80 -8.17 2.21
C ASN A 86 -14.88 -7.60 3.30
N LEU A 87 -14.86 -6.28 3.45
CA LEU A 87 -14.06 -5.62 4.50
C LEU A 87 -14.56 -5.99 5.90
N THR A 88 -15.87 -5.84 6.16
CA THR A 88 -16.45 -6.12 7.48
C THR A 88 -16.37 -7.59 7.85
N ASP A 89 -16.61 -8.50 6.91
CA ASP A 89 -16.47 -9.94 7.12
C ASP A 89 -15.04 -10.33 7.48
N MET A 90 -14.05 -9.72 6.78
CA MET A 90 -12.65 -9.99 7.09
C MET A 90 -12.25 -9.38 8.44
N ILE A 91 -12.74 -8.19 8.79
CA ILE A 91 -12.48 -7.56 10.09
C ILE A 91 -13.00 -8.45 11.22
N ASN A 92 -14.25 -8.90 11.13
CA ASN A 92 -14.84 -9.79 12.14
C ASN A 92 -14.01 -11.06 12.35
N GLN A 93 -13.54 -11.69 11.27
CA GLN A 93 -12.68 -12.89 11.37
C GLN A 93 -11.29 -12.57 11.91
N ALA A 94 -10.69 -11.43 11.49
CA ALA A 94 -9.33 -11.07 11.87
C ALA A 94 -9.23 -10.63 13.34
N GLU A 95 -10.28 -10.01 13.89
CA GLU A 95 -10.35 -9.59 15.29
C GLU A 95 -10.29 -10.78 16.28
N GLU A 96 -10.83 -11.94 15.89
CA GLU A 96 -10.72 -13.17 16.70
C GLU A 96 -9.27 -13.59 16.98
N TYR A 97 -8.35 -13.19 16.07
CA TYR A 97 -6.93 -13.55 16.13
C TYR A 97 -6.02 -12.34 16.41
N GLY A 98 -6.58 -11.17 16.62
CA GLY A 98 -5.81 -9.93 16.82
C GLY A 98 -5.03 -9.47 15.59
N ILE A 99 -5.43 -9.88 14.38
CA ILE A 99 -4.76 -9.54 13.12
C ILE A 99 -5.34 -8.23 12.56
N PRO A 100 -4.51 -7.21 12.28
CA PRO A 100 -5.00 -5.95 11.72
C PRO A 100 -5.45 -6.11 10.25
N VAL A 101 -6.52 -5.39 9.91
CA VAL A 101 -7.00 -5.30 8.53
C VAL A 101 -6.65 -3.93 7.95
N LEU A 102 -5.99 -3.92 6.80
CA LEU A 102 -5.71 -2.76 5.97
C LEU A 102 -6.78 -2.65 4.88
N ALA A 103 -7.51 -1.54 4.86
CA ALA A 103 -8.42 -1.23 3.77
C ALA A 103 -7.70 -0.48 2.64
N VAL A 104 -7.70 -1.06 1.44
CA VAL A 104 -7.19 -0.40 0.23
C VAL A 104 -8.34 0.31 -0.44
N THR A 105 -8.46 1.62 -0.28
CA THR A 105 -9.56 2.38 -0.85
C THR A 105 -9.32 2.74 -2.31
N ALA A 106 -10.35 2.62 -3.11
CA ALA A 106 -10.44 3.18 -4.45
C ALA A 106 -11.81 3.84 -4.62
N VAL A 107 -11.87 4.84 -5.49
CA VAL A 107 -13.13 5.50 -5.88
C VAL A 107 -13.50 5.09 -7.30
N GLY A 108 -14.80 5.14 -7.63
CA GLY A 108 -15.31 4.80 -8.94
C GLY A 108 -14.63 5.60 -10.05
N LYS A 109 -14.59 5.06 -11.28
CA LYS A 109 -13.89 5.66 -12.43
C LYS A 109 -14.34 7.09 -12.74
N GLU A 110 -15.62 7.38 -12.50
CA GLU A 110 -16.25 8.68 -12.74
C GLU A 110 -16.05 9.68 -11.59
N MET A 111 -15.43 9.26 -10.49
CA MET A 111 -15.22 10.10 -9.31
C MET A 111 -13.82 10.72 -9.32
N ALA A 112 -13.75 11.99 -8.94
CA ALA A 112 -12.47 12.66 -8.76
C ALA A 112 -11.67 12.03 -7.59
N ARG A 113 -10.35 12.02 -7.71
CA ARG A 113 -9.46 11.65 -6.60
C ARG A 113 -9.14 12.89 -5.76
N ASP A 114 -10.14 13.41 -5.11
CA ASP A 114 -10.07 14.60 -4.27
C ASP A 114 -10.37 14.28 -2.80
N LEU A 115 -10.20 15.26 -1.93
CA LEU A 115 -10.45 15.14 -0.50
C LEU A 115 -11.88 14.64 -0.19
N ARG A 116 -12.88 15.07 -0.97
CA ARG A 116 -14.28 14.72 -0.72
C ARG A 116 -14.50 13.22 -0.85
N TYR A 117 -14.09 12.64 -1.99
CA TYR A 117 -14.37 11.24 -2.28
C TYR A 117 -13.38 10.29 -1.62
N LEU A 118 -12.08 10.65 -1.57
CA LEU A 118 -11.08 9.85 -0.86
C LEU A 118 -11.30 9.91 0.65
N GLY A 119 -11.68 11.07 1.19
CA GLY A 119 -12.03 11.22 2.61
C GLY A 119 -13.26 10.40 2.98
N LEU A 120 -14.33 10.43 2.15
CA LEU A 120 -15.52 9.61 2.35
C LEU A 120 -15.17 8.10 2.33
N ALA A 121 -14.41 7.65 1.32
CA ALA A 121 -14.00 6.26 1.21
C ALA A 121 -13.18 5.82 2.41
N SER A 122 -12.23 6.65 2.85
CA SER A 122 -11.41 6.38 4.03
C SER A 122 -12.25 6.32 5.30
N ARG A 123 -13.21 7.23 5.47
CA ARG A 123 -14.10 7.26 6.64
C ARG A 123 -15.00 6.03 6.72
N ILE A 124 -15.56 5.58 5.59
CA ILE A 124 -16.35 4.34 5.53
C ILE A 124 -15.51 3.14 5.99
N CYS A 125 -14.25 3.05 5.55
CA CYS A 125 -13.36 1.97 5.97
C CYS A 125 -12.99 2.05 7.46
N GLN A 126 -12.79 3.25 8.00
CA GLN A 126 -12.56 3.44 9.44
C GLN A 126 -13.78 3.01 10.26
N ASP A 127 -14.96 3.48 9.88
CA ASP A 127 -16.23 3.16 10.58
C ASP A 127 -16.52 1.63 10.51
N ALA A 128 -16.06 0.96 9.45
CA ALA A 128 -16.10 -0.50 9.35
C ALA A 128 -15.10 -1.22 10.28
N GLY A 129 -14.11 -0.52 10.85
CA GLY A 129 -13.14 -1.09 11.80
C GLY A 129 -11.73 -1.32 11.22
N ALA A 130 -11.41 -0.82 10.02
CA ALA A 130 -10.05 -0.93 9.47
C ALA A 130 -9.02 -0.26 10.38
N ARG A 131 -7.89 -0.94 10.63
CA ARG A 131 -6.80 -0.43 11.48
C ARG A 131 -5.79 0.40 10.69
N ILE A 132 -5.69 0.17 9.38
CA ILE A 132 -4.83 0.91 8.47
C ILE A 132 -5.64 1.20 7.21
N ILE A 133 -5.49 2.40 6.66
CA ILE A 133 -6.14 2.81 5.41
C ILE A 133 -5.06 3.13 4.39
N LYS A 134 -5.11 2.48 3.23
CA LYS A 134 -4.32 2.83 2.07
C LYS A 134 -5.19 3.59 1.09
N THR A 135 -4.80 4.83 0.78
CA THR A 135 -5.53 5.71 -0.15
C THR A 135 -4.58 6.48 -1.07
N TYR A 136 -5.10 7.24 -2.03
CA TYR A 136 -4.30 8.09 -2.89
C TYR A 136 -4.03 9.44 -2.24
N TYR A 137 -2.89 10.06 -2.58
CA TYR A 137 -2.62 11.44 -2.25
C TYR A 137 -3.58 12.39 -2.98
N CYS A 138 -4.01 13.44 -2.32
CA CYS A 138 -4.83 14.51 -2.90
C CYS A 138 -4.47 15.87 -2.28
N GLU A 139 -4.97 16.93 -2.86
CA GLU A 139 -4.91 18.26 -2.24
C GLU A 139 -5.57 18.25 -0.85
N ASP A 140 -5.07 19.04 0.08
CA ASP A 140 -5.53 19.08 1.50
C ASP A 140 -5.45 17.72 2.22
N PHE A 141 -4.44 16.89 1.91
CA PHE A 141 -4.34 15.52 2.43
C PHE A 141 -4.30 15.46 3.97
N SER A 142 -3.77 16.47 4.65
CA SER A 142 -3.78 16.54 6.11
C SER A 142 -5.20 16.46 6.69
N ARG A 143 -6.16 17.09 6.03
CA ARG A 143 -7.58 17.01 6.43
C ARG A 143 -8.15 15.60 6.26
N LEU A 144 -7.70 14.85 5.24
CA LEU A 144 -8.08 13.44 5.09
C LEU A 144 -7.56 12.61 6.26
N VAL A 145 -6.32 12.83 6.66
CA VAL A 145 -5.72 12.17 7.84
C VAL A 145 -6.53 12.50 9.10
N ASP A 146 -6.88 13.77 9.30
CA ASP A 146 -7.70 14.21 10.45
C ASP A 146 -9.09 13.55 10.45
N TYR A 147 -9.71 13.35 9.27
CA TYR A 147 -11.04 12.73 9.18
C TYR A 147 -11.07 11.29 9.69
N VAL A 148 -9.95 10.60 9.65
CA VAL A 148 -9.85 9.19 10.05
C VAL A 148 -8.93 8.96 11.26
N ALA A 149 -8.50 10.02 11.92
CA ALA A 149 -7.72 9.89 13.15
C ALA A 149 -8.52 9.11 14.22
N PRO A 150 -7.89 8.22 14.97
CA PRO A 150 -6.47 7.87 15.03
C PRO A 150 -6.02 6.74 14.09
N THR A 151 -6.80 6.39 13.07
CA THR A 151 -6.46 5.31 12.13
C THR A 151 -5.25 5.70 11.28
N ALA A 152 -4.25 4.82 11.18
CA ALA A 152 -3.07 5.06 10.37
C ALA A 152 -3.42 5.11 8.88
N VAL A 153 -2.88 6.13 8.17
CA VAL A 153 -3.06 6.28 6.72
C VAL A 153 -1.72 6.09 6.02
N VAL A 154 -1.69 5.25 4.99
CA VAL A 154 -0.56 5.09 4.08
C VAL A 154 -0.95 5.47 2.66
N VAL A 155 -0.04 6.12 1.93
CA VAL A 155 -0.33 6.63 0.60
C VAL A 155 0.06 5.65 -0.48
N ALA A 156 -0.87 5.40 -1.42
CA ALA A 156 -0.65 4.57 -2.60
C ALA A 156 0.15 5.31 -3.67
N GLY A 157 1.21 4.70 -4.21
CA GLY A 157 2.08 5.31 -5.22
C GLY A 157 1.46 5.53 -6.60
N GLY A 158 0.30 4.92 -6.88
CA GLY A 158 -0.37 5.12 -8.16
C GLY A 158 0.35 4.51 -9.36
N LYS A 159 0.33 5.23 -10.49
CA LYS A 159 1.12 4.88 -11.69
C LYS A 159 2.60 5.19 -11.45
N TYR A 160 3.48 4.57 -12.24
CA TYR A 160 4.90 4.93 -12.25
C TYR A 160 5.07 6.42 -12.58
N SER A 161 5.96 7.07 -11.86
CA SER A 161 6.37 8.46 -12.04
C SER A 161 7.89 8.56 -11.96
N SER A 162 8.45 9.71 -12.32
CA SER A 162 9.89 9.93 -12.21
C SER A 162 10.38 9.79 -10.76
N PRO A 163 11.64 9.41 -10.52
CA PRO A 163 12.19 9.34 -9.16
C PRO A 163 11.99 10.62 -8.32
N PRO A 164 12.23 11.83 -8.85
CA PRO A 164 11.96 13.06 -8.08
C PRO A 164 10.48 13.22 -7.70
N ASP A 165 9.55 12.86 -8.61
CA ASP A 165 8.11 12.98 -8.37
C ASP A 165 7.64 11.96 -7.34
N ALA A 166 8.14 10.71 -7.42
CA ALA A 166 7.82 9.68 -6.44
C ALA A 166 8.32 10.06 -5.03
N LEU A 167 9.55 10.58 -4.93
CA LEU A 167 10.11 11.05 -3.66
C LEU A 167 9.40 12.29 -3.13
N ARG A 168 8.99 13.21 -4.02
CA ARG A 168 8.16 14.36 -3.66
C ARG A 168 6.82 13.90 -3.08
N MET A 169 6.13 12.96 -3.74
CA MET A 169 4.87 12.41 -3.24
C MET A 169 5.06 11.76 -1.86
N ALA A 170 6.13 10.99 -1.66
CA ALA A 170 6.42 10.38 -0.37
C ALA A 170 6.62 11.43 0.72
N TYR A 171 7.43 12.45 0.43
CA TYR A 171 7.71 13.56 1.35
C TYR A 171 6.43 14.32 1.71
N ASP A 172 5.68 14.80 0.72
CA ASP A 172 4.47 15.58 0.93
C ASP A 172 3.41 14.76 1.71
N SER A 173 3.35 13.45 1.48
CA SER A 173 2.46 12.54 2.22
C SER A 173 2.81 12.48 3.71
N VAL A 174 4.07 12.29 4.04
CA VAL A 174 4.55 12.23 5.43
C VAL A 174 4.37 13.58 6.13
N GLN A 175 4.72 14.69 5.45
CA GLN A 175 4.52 16.05 5.99
C GLN A 175 3.04 16.37 6.23
N ALA A 176 2.13 15.76 5.47
CA ALA A 176 0.68 15.89 5.67
C ALA A 176 0.11 14.92 6.73
N GLY A 177 0.95 14.16 7.43
CA GLY A 177 0.57 13.30 8.55
C GLY A 177 0.29 11.84 8.18
N ALA A 178 0.61 11.40 6.95
CA ALA A 178 0.58 9.98 6.64
C ALA A 178 1.59 9.20 7.49
N ALA A 179 1.21 8.00 7.93
CA ALA A 179 2.10 7.09 8.67
C ALA A 179 3.23 6.53 7.78
N GLY A 180 3.11 6.68 6.45
CA GLY A 180 4.07 6.24 5.47
C GLY A 180 3.46 6.07 4.10
N VAL A 181 4.14 5.33 3.24
CA VAL A 181 3.69 5.06 1.87
C VAL A 181 3.70 3.56 1.57
N ASP A 182 2.80 3.14 0.69
CA ASP A 182 2.75 1.78 0.14
C ASP A 182 2.90 1.86 -1.38
N PHE A 183 4.15 1.97 -1.82
CA PHE A 183 4.54 2.12 -3.20
C PHE A 183 4.93 0.77 -3.81
N GLY A 184 4.31 0.42 -4.94
CA GLY A 184 4.68 -0.74 -5.73
C GLY A 184 5.48 -0.31 -6.95
N ARG A 185 4.77 0.13 -8.01
CA ARG A 185 5.34 0.44 -9.33
C ARG A 185 6.48 1.45 -9.29
N ASN A 186 6.38 2.45 -8.44
CA ASN A 186 7.45 3.46 -8.26
C ASN A 186 8.72 2.90 -7.63
N ILE A 187 8.70 1.67 -7.12
CA ILE A 187 9.89 0.98 -6.61
C ILE A 187 10.34 -0.09 -7.61
N PHE A 188 9.48 -1.10 -7.90
CA PHE A 188 9.93 -2.28 -8.64
C PHE A 188 9.97 -2.09 -10.17
N GLN A 189 9.40 -1.01 -10.72
CA GLN A 189 9.54 -0.62 -12.13
C GLN A 189 10.61 0.46 -12.36
N ASP A 190 11.26 0.92 -11.29
CA ASP A 190 12.36 1.87 -11.38
C ASP A 190 13.65 1.17 -11.83
N ASP A 191 14.51 1.90 -12.53
CA ASP A 191 15.82 1.39 -12.98
C ASP A 191 16.76 1.12 -11.81
N ASN A 192 16.52 1.78 -10.66
CA ASN A 192 17.27 1.59 -9.41
C ASN A 192 16.32 1.30 -8.23
N PRO A 193 15.66 0.14 -8.18
CA PRO A 193 14.63 -0.14 -7.17
C PRO A 193 15.18 -0.16 -5.74
N VAL A 194 16.45 -0.56 -5.54
CA VAL A 194 17.11 -0.53 -4.22
C VAL A 194 17.39 0.91 -3.79
N GLY A 195 17.86 1.75 -4.68
CA GLY A 195 18.04 3.17 -4.42
C GLY A 195 16.71 3.86 -4.07
N MET A 196 15.66 3.55 -4.84
CA MET A 196 14.34 4.13 -4.63
C MET A 196 13.76 3.75 -3.26
N ILE A 197 13.77 2.48 -2.87
CA ILE A 197 13.22 2.07 -1.57
C ILE A 197 14.03 2.63 -0.39
N ARG A 198 15.36 2.75 -0.52
CA ARG A 198 16.21 3.37 0.49
C ARG A 198 15.95 4.87 0.63
N ALA A 199 15.79 5.57 -0.50
CA ALA A 199 15.46 6.99 -0.50
C ALA A 199 14.08 7.26 0.12
N ILE A 200 13.06 6.46 -0.22
CA ILE A 200 11.72 6.54 0.40
C ILE A 200 11.82 6.27 1.91
N ARG A 201 12.58 5.24 2.32
CA ARG A 201 12.76 4.91 3.73
C ARG A 201 13.37 6.08 4.51
N ALA A 202 14.37 6.76 3.97
CA ALA A 202 14.99 7.93 4.60
C ALA A 202 14.01 9.09 4.80
N ILE A 203 13.08 9.30 3.85
CA ILE A 203 11.99 10.27 4.01
C ILE A 203 11.05 9.86 5.16
N VAL A 204 10.65 8.60 5.20
CA VAL A 204 9.63 8.12 6.15
C VAL A 204 10.15 8.04 7.58
N HIS A 205 11.41 7.65 7.78
CA HIS A 205 11.96 7.34 9.11
C HIS A 205 12.98 8.34 9.63
N ASP A 206 13.69 9.04 8.73
CA ASP A 206 14.83 9.86 9.08
C ASP A 206 14.61 11.37 8.76
N ASP A 207 13.36 11.74 8.42
CA ASP A 207 12.93 13.11 8.10
C ASP A 207 13.74 13.78 6.96
N HIS A 208 14.29 12.96 6.04
CA HIS A 208 15.06 13.49 4.92
C HIS A 208 14.19 14.30 3.98
N THR A 209 14.75 15.40 3.48
CA THR A 209 14.16 16.17 2.39
C THR A 209 14.22 15.40 1.07
N VAL A 210 13.44 15.83 0.09
CA VAL A 210 13.47 15.24 -1.27
C VAL A 210 14.88 15.30 -1.87
N ARG A 211 15.64 16.37 -1.62
CA ARG A 211 17.02 16.52 -2.11
C ARG A 211 17.94 15.46 -1.51
N GLU A 212 17.94 15.31 -0.19
CA GLU A 212 18.77 14.31 0.51
C GLU A 212 18.38 12.89 0.09
N ALA A 213 17.10 12.62 -0.10
CA ALA A 213 16.62 11.34 -0.60
C ALA A 213 17.08 11.07 -2.04
N MET A 214 17.11 12.10 -2.91
CA MET A 214 17.70 11.98 -4.25
C MET A 214 19.20 11.70 -4.22
N ASP A 215 19.94 12.25 -3.27
CA ASP A 215 21.37 11.95 -3.08
C ASP A 215 21.56 10.47 -2.72
N ILE A 216 20.70 9.91 -1.85
CA ILE A 216 20.69 8.47 -1.52
C ILE A 216 20.36 7.62 -2.74
N TYR A 217 19.34 8.00 -3.51
CA TYR A 217 18.95 7.31 -4.74
C TYR A 217 20.11 7.25 -5.73
N ASN A 218 20.76 8.39 -6.00
CA ASN A 218 21.88 8.50 -6.92
C ASN A 218 23.13 7.73 -6.43
N ALA A 219 23.38 7.72 -5.13
CA ALA A 219 24.50 6.98 -4.54
C ALA A 219 24.36 5.45 -4.71
N CYS A 220 23.14 4.96 -4.88
CA CYS A 220 22.85 3.54 -5.08
C CYS A 220 22.75 3.12 -6.55
N MET A 221 22.91 4.07 -7.51
CA MET A 221 22.93 3.73 -8.94
C MET A 221 24.10 2.79 -9.25
N PRO A 222 23.89 1.73 -10.05
CA PRO A 222 24.98 0.92 -10.58
C PRO A 222 26.00 1.79 -11.35
N ASP A 223 27.29 1.49 -11.21
CA ASP A 223 28.37 2.30 -11.81
C ASP A 223 28.23 2.54 -13.32
N ALA A 224 27.58 1.63 -14.05
CA ALA A 224 27.30 1.79 -15.49
C ALA A 224 26.27 2.91 -15.83
N ALA A 225 25.43 3.30 -14.87
CA ALA A 225 24.39 4.33 -15.07
C ALA A 225 24.82 5.72 -14.54
N ARG A 226 26.03 5.83 -13.98
CA ARG A 226 26.58 7.11 -13.47
C ARG A 226 27.32 7.92 -14.55
N LEU A 227 27.44 7.40 -15.78
CA LEU A 227 28.27 7.95 -16.85
C LEU A 227 27.48 8.67 -17.96
N ASP A 228 26.17 8.82 -17.87
CA ASP A 228 25.30 9.58 -18.75
C ASP A 228 24.68 10.78 -18.01
#